data_b9756ee44836c207591f6a7a44c3e743
#
_entry.id   b9756ee44836c207591f6a7a44c3e743
#
_cell.length_a   1.000
_cell.length_b   1.000
_cell.length_c   1.000
_cell.angle_alpha   90.00
_cell.angle_beta   90.00
_cell.angle_gamma   90.00
#
_symmetry.space_group_name_H-M   'P 1'
#
loop_
_entity.id
_entity.type
_entity.pdbx_description
1 polymer ?
#
loop_
_entity_poly.entity_id
_entity_poly.type
_entity_poly.pdbx_seq_one_letter_code
_entity_poly.pdbx_strand_id
1 'polypeptide(L)'
;MIDKRVADVEAALAGVRDGDTVMIGGFGGAGQPAELIDALISQGARELTIVNNNAGNGDTGLAALLKAGRVRKIVCSFPRQADSQVFDGLYRAGKLELELVPQGNLAERIRAAGAGIGGFFTPTGYGTELAQGKETRLLDGRWQVFETPIHADVALVKAERGDRWGNLVYRKTARNFGPIMAMAAKLTVASVHELVPLGGLDPEHIVTPGIFVQRVVQVPRTATGPAGFKQAA
;
A
#
# COMPACT_ATOMS: atom_id res chain seq x y z
N MET A 1 24.54 14.23 -8.30
CA MET A 1 23.23 14.92 -8.39
C MET A 1 22.16 13.88 -8.10
N ILE A 2 21.19 14.16 -7.20
CA ILE A 2 20.14 13.20 -6.86
C ILE A 2 19.17 13.07 -8.03
N ASP A 3 19.01 11.87 -8.53
CA ASP A 3 18.02 11.51 -9.56
C ASP A 3 17.47 10.10 -9.25
N LYS A 4 16.20 10.02 -8.93
CA LYS A 4 15.49 8.81 -8.55
C LYS A 4 14.56 8.29 -9.65
N ARG A 5 14.59 8.95 -10.81
CA ARG A 5 13.81 8.51 -11.97
C ARG A 5 14.39 7.19 -12.49
N VAL A 6 13.51 6.29 -12.85
CA VAL A 6 13.84 5.04 -13.52
C VAL A 6 13.16 4.98 -14.89
N ALA A 7 13.71 4.18 -15.79
CA ALA A 7 13.29 4.17 -17.18
C ALA A 7 11.88 3.60 -17.38
N ASP A 8 11.57 2.56 -16.64
CA ASP A 8 10.32 1.79 -16.80
C ASP A 8 9.91 1.12 -15.48
N VAL A 9 8.77 0.44 -15.50
CA VAL A 9 8.20 -0.22 -14.32
C VAL A 9 8.99 -1.48 -13.94
N GLU A 10 9.66 -2.13 -14.88
CA GLU A 10 10.53 -3.28 -14.65
C GLU A 10 11.77 -2.86 -13.86
N ALA A 11 12.44 -1.80 -14.29
CA ALA A 11 13.57 -1.20 -13.56
C ALA A 11 13.15 -0.69 -12.18
N ALA A 12 11.91 -0.19 -12.06
CA ALA A 12 11.37 0.28 -10.79
C ALA A 12 11.25 -0.84 -9.75
N LEU A 13 10.98 -2.08 -10.17
CA LEU A 13 10.81 -3.25 -9.29
C LEU A 13 12.10 -4.08 -9.12
N ALA A 14 13.22 -3.67 -9.69
CA ALA A 14 14.48 -4.38 -9.52
C ALA A 14 14.83 -4.55 -8.03
N GLY A 15 15.10 -5.79 -7.62
CA GLY A 15 15.46 -6.13 -6.25
C GLY A 15 14.29 -6.56 -5.36
N VAL A 16 13.06 -6.59 -5.86
CA VAL A 16 11.94 -7.27 -5.19
C VAL A 16 12.19 -8.79 -5.24
N ARG A 17 11.99 -9.47 -4.11
CA ARG A 17 12.36 -10.88 -3.93
C ARG A 17 11.19 -11.71 -3.40
N ASP A 18 11.31 -13.01 -3.52
CA ASP A 18 10.43 -13.97 -2.87
C ASP A 18 10.41 -13.73 -1.35
N GLY A 19 9.22 -13.78 -0.76
CA GLY A 19 9.02 -13.60 0.67
C GLY A 19 8.96 -12.14 1.15
N ASP A 20 9.25 -11.15 0.29
CA ASP A 20 9.20 -9.74 0.67
C ASP A 20 7.80 -9.33 1.19
N THR A 21 7.80 -8.42 2.15
CA THR A 21 6.60 -7.67 2.55
C THR A 21 6.44 -6.46 1.65
N VAL A 22 5.33 -6.41 0.92
CA VAL A 22 5.02 -5.34 -0.05
C VAL A 22 3.77 -4.58 0.38
N MET A 23 3.93 -3.32 0.70
CA MET A 23 2.81 -2.39 0.89
C MET A 23 2.34 -1.87 -0.46
N ILE A 24 1.04 -1.95 -0.71
CA ILE A 24 0.44 -1.44 -1.96
C ILE A 24 -0.57 -0.35 -1.59
N GLY A 25 -0.31 0.87 -2.03
CA GLY A 25 -1.21 2.01 -1.82
C GLY A 25 -2.57 1.77 -2.46
N GLY A 26 -3.58 2.47 -1.96
CA GLY A 26 -4.93 2.42 -2.51
C GLY A 26 -6.00 2.14 -1.45
N PHE A 27 -7.20 2.66 -1.76
CA PHE A 27 -8.44 2.41 -1.03
C PHE A 27 -9.53 2.08 -2.06
N GLY A 28 -9.99 0.85 -2.09
CA GLY A 28 -10.67 0.35 -3.28
C GLY A 28 -9.74 0.45 -4.49
N GLY A 29 -10.23 1.01 -5.59
CA GLY A 29 -9.41 1.31 -6.77
C GLY A 29 -8.70 2.67 -6.73
N ALA A 30 -9.06 3.56 -5.78
CA ALA A 30 -8.49 4.91 -5.73
C ALA A 30 -7.04 4.88 -5.25
N GLY A 31 -6.11 5.39 -6.06
CA GLY A 31 -4.69 5.45 -5.73
C GLY A 31 -3.95 4.12 -5.82
N GLN A 32 -4.56 3.07 -6.38
CA GLN A 32 -3.89 1.80 -6.62
C GLN A 32 -2.88 1.94 -7.77
N PRO A 33 -1.61 1.53 -7.58
CA PRO A 33 -0.58 1.59 -8.61
C PRO A 33 -0.68 0.37 -9.56
N ALA A 34 -1.70 0.35 -10.40
CA ALA A 34 -2.03 -0.82 -11.25
C ALA A 34 -0.83 -1.23 -12.12
N GLU A 35 -0.14 -0.29 -12.71
CA GLU A 35 1.01 -0.53 -13.58
C GLU A 35 2.18 -1.22 -12.84
N LEU A 36 2.40 -0.85 -11.57
CA LEU A 36 3.42 -1.49 -10.73
C LEU A 36 2.96 -2.87 -10.26
N ILE A 37 1.66 -3.08 -10.05
CA ILE A 37 1.13 -4.41 -9.70
C ILE A 37 1.28 -5.36 -10.89
N ASP A 38 0.95 -4.92 -12.09
CA ASP A 38 1.09 -5.73 -13.30
C ASP A 38 2.56 -6.09 -13.56
N ALA A 39 3.47 -5.14 -13.35
CA ALA A 39 4.91 -5.39 -13.42
C ALA A 39 5.39 -6.36 -12.33
N LEU A 40 4.86 -6.30 -11.11
CA LEU A 40 5.17 -7.23 -10.03
C LEU A 40 4.71 -8.65 -10.36
N ILE A 41 3.55 -8.81 -11.00
CA ILE A 41 3.06 -10.11 -11.50
C ILE A 41 4.04 -10.66 -12.53
N SER A 42 4.47 -9.83 -13.48
CA SER A 42 5.38 -10.20 -14.58
C SER A 42 6.79 -10.53 -14.08
N GLN A 43 7.30 -9.76 -13.12
CA GLN A 43 8.60 -9.94 -12.47
C GLN A 43 8.73 -11.31 -11.79
N GLY A 44 7.64 -11.82 -11.23
CA GLY A 44 7.54 -13.23 -10.85
C GLY A 44 7.83 -13.56 -9.40
N ALA A 45 8.15 -12.61 -8.54
CA ALA A 45 8.32 -12.81 -7.09
C ALA A 45 7.11 -13.52 -6.46
N ARG A 46 7.37 -14.43 -5.52
CA ARG A 46 6.37 -15.30 -4.89
C ARG A 46 6.45 -15.22 -3.37
N GLU A 47 5.53 -15.91 -2.70
CA GLU A 47 5.46 -15.98 -1.23
C GLU A 47 5.38 -14.60 -0.57
N LEU A 48 4.86 -13.61 -1.31
CA LEU A 48 4.78 -12.24 -0.84
C LEU A 48 3.78 -12.09 0.32
N THR A 49 4.13 -11.24 1.27
CA THR A 49 3.17 -10.70 2.24
C THR A 49 2.70 -9.34 1.74
N ILE A 50 1.43 -9.21 1.41
CA ILE A 50 0.86 -7.96 0.93
C ILE A 50 0.16 -7.22 2.07
N VAL A 51 0.45 -5.93 2.20
CA VAL A 51 -0.25 -5.01 3.11
C VAL A 51 -1.02 -4.00 2.28
N ASN A 52 -2.34 -4.04 2.37
CA ASN A 52 -3.25 -3.11 1.67
C ASN A 52 -4.54 -2.95 2.48
N ASN A 53 -5.35 -1.95 2.21
CA ASN A 53 -6.63 -1.78 2.89
C ASN A 53 -7.64 -2.90 2.58
N ASN A 54 -7.57 -3.51 1.39
CA ASN A 54 -8.46 -4.57 0.92
C ASN A 54 -7.68 -5.72 0.25
N ALA A 55 -8.39 -6.72 -0.25
CA ALA A 55 -7.80 -7.87 -0.95
C ALA A 55 -8.09 -7.90 -2.46
N GLY A 56 -8.40 -6.75 -3.04
CA GLY A 56 -8.74 -6.64 -4.45
C GLY A 56 -10.22 -6.80 -4.74
N ASN A 57 -10.62 -6.48 -5.97
CA ASN A 57 -11.98 -6.58 -6.47
C ASN A 57 -11.95 -7.02 -7.94
N GLY A 58 -12.84 -7.92 -8.33
CA GLY A 58 -12.86 -8.51 -9.67
C GLY A 58 -11.62 -9.37 -9.93
N ASP A 59 -10.96 -9.14 -11.07
CA ASP A 59 -9.83 -9.93 -11.57
C ASP A 59 -8.62 -9.09 -12.00
N THR A 60 -8.59 -7.82 -11.67
CA THR A 60 -7.51 -6.86 -12.00
C THR A 60 -6.75 -6.38 -10.76
N GLY A 61 -5.62 -5.73 -10.96
CA GLY A 61 -4.81 -5.15 -9.90
C GLY A 61 -4.47 -6.16 -8.81
N LEU A 62 -4.80 -5.85 -7.55
CA LEU A 62 -4.47 -6.73 -6.42
C LEU A 62 -5.16 -8.11 -6.53
N ALA A 63 -6.38 -8.20 -7.07
CA ALA A 63 -7.05 -9.48 -7.30
C ALA A 63 -6.29 -10.33 -8.34
N ALA A 64 -5.73 -9.70 -9.40
CA ALA A 64 -4.89 -10.39 -10.38
C ALA A 64 -3.59 -10.91 -9.74
N LEU A 65 -2.96 -10.15 -8.84
CA LEU A 65 -1.76 -10.58 -8.11
C LEU A 65 -2.03 -11.82 -7.23
N LEU A 66 -3.19 -11.83 -6.54
CA LEU A 66 -3.65 -13.01 -5.78
C LEU A 66 -3.90 -14.20 -6.70
N LYS A 67 -4.63 -14.00 -7.81
CA LYS A 67 -4.96 -15.04 -8.80
C LYS A 67 -3.71 -15.64 -9.44
N ALA A 68 -2.67 -14.85 -9.63
CA ALA A 68 -1.38 -15.30 -10.15
C ALA A 68 -0.56 -16.15 -9.16
N GLY A 69 -1.06 -16.40 -7.94
CA GLY A 69 -0.39 -17.21 -6.91
C GLY A 69 0.91 -16.60 -6.43
N ARG A 70 1.02 -15.27 -6.37
CA ARG A 70 2.22 -14.57 -5.92
C ARG A 70 2.21 -14.30 -4.42
N VAL A 71 1.05 -14.38 -3.78
CA VAL A 71 0.82 -13.91 -2.41
C VAL A 71 0.58 -15.10 -1.49
N ARG A 72 1.38 -15.21 -0.44
CA ARG A 72 1.19 -16.16 0.66
C ARG A 72 0.25 -15.60 1.72
N LYS A 73 0.43 -14.32 2.08
CA LYS A 73 -0.30 -13.66 3.16
C LYS A 73 -0.80 -12.29 2.75
N ILE A 74 -2.00 -11.94 3.20
CA ILE A 74 -2.52 -10.58 3.10
C ILE A 74 -2.83 -10.02 4.49
N VAL A 75 -2.37 -8.79 4.74
CA VAL A 75 -2.68 -7.98 5.92
C VAL A 75 -3.59 -6.85 5.46
N CYS A 76 -4.84 -6.84 5.88
CA CYS A 76 -5.80 -5.85 5.42
C CYS A 76 -6.91 -5.60 6.44
N SER A 77 -7.69 -4.54 6.23
CA SER A 77 -8.81 -4.19 7.11
C SER A 77 -10.17 -4.64 6.57
N PHE A 78 -10.30 -4.77 5.26
CA PHE A 78 -11.57 -5.09 4.61
C PHE A 78 -11.33 -6.00 3.38
N PRO A 79 -11.16 -7.32 3.60
CA PRO A 79 -10.76 -8.23 2.54
C PRO A 79 -11.81 -8.37 1.43
N ARG A 80 -13.10 -8.25 1.77
CA ARG A 80 -14.20 -8.42 0.82
C ARG A 80 -14.73 -7.09 0.30
N GLN A 81 -14.97 -7.05 -0.99
CA GLN A 81 -15.64 -5.96 -1.71
C GLN A 81 -16.84 -6.53 -2.50
N ALA A 82 -17.35 -5.77 -3.45
CA ALA A 82 -18.52 -6.20 -4.23
C ALA A 82 -18.27 -7.49 -5.03
N ASP A 83 -17.05 -7.68 -5.56
CA ASP A 83 -16.63 -8.90 -6.25
C ASP A 83 -15.29 -9.39 -5.66
N SER A 84 -15.37 -10.30 -4.70
CA SER A 84 -14.23 -10.86 -3.97
C SER A 84 -14.01 -12.35 -4.25
N GLN A 85 -14.44 -12.85 -5.39
CA GLN A 85 -14.40 -14.28 -5.72
C GLN A 85 -12.99 -14.84 -5.66
N VAL A 86 -11.98 -14.09 -6.13
CA VAL A 86 -10.57 -14.52 -6.09
C VAL A 86 -10.10 -14.68 -4.66
N PHE A 87 -10.29 -13.67 -3.81
CA PHE A 87 -9.93 -13.73 -2.39
C PHE A 87 -10.65 -14.89 -1.68
N ASP A 88 -11.97 -14.95 -1.81
CA ASP A 88 -12.80 -15.97 -1.14
C ASP A 88 -12.41 -17.39 -1.53
N GLY A 89 -12.12 -17.61 -2.81
CA GLY A 89 -11.69 -18.92 -3.32
C GLY A 89 -10.34 -19.35 -2.72
N LEU A 90 -9.36 -18.47 -2.70
CA LEU A 90 -8.03 -18.76 -2.15
C LEU A 90 -8.07 -18.94 -0.62
N TYR A 91 -8.80 -18.08 0.09
CA TYR A 91 -8.92 -18.14 1.54
C TYR A 91 -9.61 -19.41 2.00
N ARG A 92 -10.74 -19.78 1.40
CA ARG A 92 -11.46 -21.03 1.73
C ARG A 92 -10.68 -22.29 1.39
N ALA A 93 -9.82 -22.22 0.36
CA ALA A 93 -8.95 -23.33 -0.01
C ALA A 93 -7.69 -23.43 0.87
N GLY A 94 -7.51 -22.55 1.87
CA GLY A 94 -6.31 -22.52 2.72
C GLY A 94 -5.03 -22.13 1.98
N LYS A 95 -5.15 -21.48 0.81
CA LYS A 95 -4.03 -21.06 -0.03
C LYS A 95 -3.59 -19.60 0.19
N LEU A 96 -4.27 -18.90 1.08
CA LEU A 96 -3.97 -17.50 1.41
C LEU A 96 -4.18 -17.29 2.90
N GLU A 97 -3.11 -16.85 3.60
CA GLU A 97 -3.20 -16.41 4.98
C GLU A 97 -3.84 -15.01 5.04
N LEU A 98 -4.71 -14.80 6.02
CA LEU A 98 -5.31 -13.50 6.30
C LEU A 98 -4.92 -13.02 7.70
N GLU A 99 -4.35 -11.81 7.78
CA GLU A 99 -4.28 -11.04 9.02
C GLU A 99 -5.27 -9.87 8.90
N LEU A 100 -6.37 -9.97 9.65
CA LEU A 100 -7.37 -8.91 9.69
C LEU A 100 -7.00 -7.88 10.75
N VAL A 101 -6.86 -6.62 10.34
CA VAL A 101 -6.49 -5.51 11.21
C VAL A 101 -7.53 -4.41 11.08
N PRO A 102 -8.10 -3.89 12.18
CA PRO A 102 -9.01 -2.74 12.10
C PRO A 102 -8.36 -1.59 11.32
N GLN A 103 -9.11 -0.92 10.46
CA GLN A 103 -8.54 0.03 9.49
C GLN A 103 -7.72 1.14 10.15
N GLY A 104 -8.21 1.71 11.26
CA GLY A 104 -7.45 2.70 12.01
C GLY A 104 -6.15 2.14 12.58
N ASN A 105 -6.19 0.91 13.12
CA ASN A 105 -4.99 0.23 13.62
C ASN A 105 -4.02 -0.07 12.46
N LEU A 106 -4.52 -0.49 11.29
CA LEU A 106 -3.70 -0.74 10.11
C LEU A 106 -2.94 0.53 9.70
N ALA A 107 -3.68 1.64 9.56
CA ALA A 107 -3.08 2.92 9.19
C ALA A 107 -2.04 3.39 10.23
N GLU A 108 -2.35 3.28 11.51
CA GLU A 108 -1.48 3.73 12.59
C GLU A 108 -0.26 2.81 12.77
N ARG A 109 -0.41 1.50 12.61
CA ARG A 109 0.72 0.55 12.63
C ARG A 109 1.72 0.82 11.50
N ILE A 110 1.22 1.16 10.30
CA ILE A 110 2.06 1.58 9.16
C ILE A 110 2.73 2.93 9.48
N ARG A 111 1.96 3.92 9.97
CA ARG A 111 2.52 5.23 10.33
C ARG A 111 3.57 5.13 11.43
N ALA A 112 3.32 4.31 12.46
CA ALA A 112 4.26 4.06 13.54
C ALA A 112 5.59 3.52 13.03
N ALA A 113 5.57 2.57 12.08
CA ALA A 113 6.78 2.07 11.44
C ALA A 113 7.58 3.19 10.76
N GLY A 114 6.92 4.02 9.96
CA GLY A 114 7.56 5.14 9.27
C GLY A 114 8.08 6.26 10.19
N ALA A 115 7.48 6.39 11.37
CA ALA A 115 7.87 7.38 12.37
C ALA A 115 8.88 6.86 13.41
N GLY A 116 9.31 5.59 13.33
CA GLY A 116 10.21 4.99 14.32
C GLY A 116 9.57 4.75 15.69
N ILE A 117 8.22 4.66 15.74
CA ILE A 117 7.47 4.39 16.98
C ILE A 117 7.37 2.87 17.14
N GLY A 118 7.86 2.34 18.27
CA GLY A 118 7.95 0.90 18.54
C GLY A 118 6.61 0.20 18.79
N GLY A 119 5.52 0.94 18.94
CA GLY A 119 4.16 0.46 19.14
C GLY A 119 3.31 1.46 19.90
N PHE A 120 2.02 1.17 20.00
CA PHE A 120 1.06 2.06 20.69
C PHE A 120 -0.08 1.25 21.28
N PHE A 121 -0.74 1.83 22.27
CA PHE A 121 -1.98 1.28 22.84
C PHE A 121 -3.20 1.92 22.18
N THR A 122 -4.24 1.12 21.95
CA THR A 122 -5.50 1.56 21.36
C THR A 122 -6.68 0.79 21.96
N PRO A 123 -7.83 1.40 22.18
CA PRO A 123 -9.02 0.67 22.62
C PRO A 123 -9.66 -0.18 21.51
N THR A 124 -9.28 0.08 20.25
CA THR A 124 -9.86 -0.62 19.09
C THR A 124 -9.43 -2.08 19.06
N GLY A 125 -10.41 -2.97 19.07
CA GLY A 125 -10.18 -4.41 19.06
C GLY A 125 -10.15 -5.06 20.45
N TYR A 126 -10.10 -4.30 21.54
CA TYR A 126 -10.19 -4.88 22.87
C TYR A 126 -11.49 -5.68 23.07
N GLY A 127 -11.37 -6.86 23.69
CA GLY A 127 -12.52 -7.75 23.92
C GLY A 127 -12.96 -8.57 22.70
N THR A 128 -12.23 -8.49 21.58
CA THR A 128 -12.46 -9.29 20.39
C THR A 128 -11.34 -10.32 20.15
N GLU A 129 -11.53 -11.23 19.22
CA GLU A 129 -10.50 -12.19 18.79
C GLU A 129 -9.21 -11.50 18.31
N LEU A 130 -9.32 -10.27 17.80
CA LEU A 130 -8.17 -9.51 17.31
C LEU A 130 -7.22 -9.07 18.43
N ALA A 131 -7.65 -9.13 19.69
CA ALA A 131 -6.81 -8.84 20.86
C ALA A 131 -6.13 -10.09 21.46
N GLN A 132 -6.44 -11.29 20.96
CA GLN A 132 -5.87 -12.53 21.53
C GLN A 132 -4.35 -12.55 21.39
N GLY A 133 -3.68 -12.86 22.51
CA GLY A 133 -2.21 -12.94 22.56
C GLY A 133 -1.49 -11.59 22.58
N LYS A 134 -2.21 -10.47 22.53
CA LYS A 134 -1.63 -9.13 22.62
C LYS A 134 -1.63 -8.62 24.07
N GLU A 135 -0.62 -7.82 24.42
CA GLU A 135 -0.60 -7.09 25.69
C GLU A 135 -1.83 -6.17 25.78
N THR A 136 -2.47 -6.15 26.95
CA THR A 136 -3.56 -5.22 27.25
C THR A 136 -3.24 -4.40 28.49
N ARG A 137 -3.68 -3.16 28.50
CA ARG A 137 -3.44 -2.23 29.63
C ARG A 137 -4.65 -1.34 29.86
N LEU A 138 -4.94 -1.08 31.13
CA LEU A 138 -5.97 -0.09 31.52
C LEU A 138 -5.29 1.30 31.53
N LEU A 139 -5.69 2.17 30.60
CA LEU A 139 -5.19 3.54 30.49
C LEU A 139 -6.39 4.48 30.49
N ASP A 140 -6.38 5.48 31.34
CA ASP A 140 -7.44 6.49 31.47
C ASP A 140 -8.85 5.87 31.59
N GLY A 141 -8.96 4.80 32.39
CA GLY A 141 -10.24 4.12 32.59
C GLY A 141 -10.75 3.26 31.43
N ARG A 142 -9.94 3.06 30.38
CA ARG A 142 -10.28 2.22 29.22
C ARG A 142 -9.23 1.13 29.01
N TRP A 143 -9.69 -0.08 28.79
CA TRP A 143 -8.83 -1.15 28.36
C TRP A 143 -8.35 -0.92 26.93
N GLN A 144 -7.07 -1.09 26.72
CA GLN A 144 -6.40 -0.89 25.44
C GLN A 144 -5.54 -2.11 25.09
N VAL A 145 -5.34 -2.31 23.80
CA VAL A 145 -4.52 -3.38 23.22
C VAL A 145 -3.24 -2.76 22.66
N PHE A 146 -2.11 -3.41 22.89
CA PHE A 146 -0.85 -3.01 22.28
C PHE A 146 -0.78 -3.46 20.83
N GLU A 147 -0.48 -2.53 19.94
CA GLU A 147 -0.27 -2.76 18.52
C GLU A 147 1.18 -2.47 18.12
N THR A 148 1.80 -3.42 17.42
CA THR A 148 3.16 -3.28 16.88
C THR A 148 3.16 -2.61 15.52
N PRO A 149 4.25 -1.91 15.14
CA PRO A 149 4.37 -1.31 13.81
C PRO A 149 4.41 -2.38 12.70
N ILE A 150 3.98 -1.99 11.49
CA ILE A 150 4.11 -2.82 10.29
C ILE A 150 5.17 -2.18 9.41
N HIS A 151 6.31 -2.87 9.26
CA HIS A 151 7.36 -2.51 8.32
C HIS A 151 7.22 -3.28 7.02
N ALA A 152 7.77 -2.76 5.93
CA ALA A 152 7.83 -3.45 4.66
C ALA A 152 9.22 -3.39 4.01
N ASP A 153 9.49 -4.36 3.13
CA ASP A 153 10.66 -4.32 2.28
C ASP A 153 10.43 -3.35 1.11
N VAL A 154 9.20 -3.35 0.58
CA VAL A 154 8.82 -2.52 -0.58
C VAL A 154 7.48 -1.82 -0.32
N ALA A 155 7.37 -0.56 -0.77
CA ALA A 155 6.09 0.14 -0.91
C ALA A 155 5.88 0.55 -2.37
N LEU A 156 4.73 0.18 -2.92
CA LEU A 156 4.27 0.60 -4.23
C LEU A 156 3.18 1.66 -4.05
N VAL A 157 3.46 2.89 -4.48
CA VAL A 157 2.55 4.01 -4.31
C VAL A 157 2.26 4.70 -5.65
N LYS A 158 1.09 5.31 -5.77
CA LYS A 158 0.69 6.07 -6.95
C LYS A 158 0.45 7.52 -6.57
N ALA A 159 1.14 8.42 -7.25
CA ALA A 159 0.95 9.86 -7.10
C ALA A 159 0.51 10.52 -8.42
N GLU A 160 0.05 11.74 -8.35
CA GLU A 160 -0.36 12.51 -9.53
C GLU A 160 0.85 13.10 -10.24
N ARG A 161 1.72 13.77 -9.46
CA ARG A 161 2.96 14.37 -9.94
C ARG A 161 4.11 14.06 -9.02
N GLY A 162 5.31 13.99 -9.58
CA GLY A 162 6.54 13.85 -8.83
C GLY A 162 7.70 14.56 -9.51
N ASP A 163 8.77 14.79 -8.79
CA ASP A 163 10.02 15.31 -9.32
C ASP A 163 11.15 14.27 -9.25
N ARG A 164 12.30 14.58 -9.80
CA ARG A 164 13.47 13.69 -9.80
C ARG A 164 14.04 13.41 -8.41
N TRP A 165 13.68 14.18 -7.38
CA TRP A 165 14.08 13.93 -6.00
C TRP A 165 13.13 13.00 -5.28
N GLY A 166 11.97 12.69 -5.91
CA GLY A 166 10.96 11.81 -5.34
C GLY A 166 9.94 12.53 -4.47
N ASN A 167 9.85 13.87 -4.55
CA ASN A 167 8.75 14.60 -3.92
C ASN A 167 7.45 14.28 -4.66
N LEU A 168 6.36 14.01 -3.92
CA LEU A 168 5.10 13.55 -4.50
C LEU A 168 3.92 14.43 -4.11
N VAL A 169 3.07 14.68 -5.10
CA VAL A 169 1.76 15.33 -4.96
C VAL A 169 0.68 14.36 -5.42
N TYR A 170 -0.35 14.19 -4.60
CA TYR A 170 -1.47 13.28 -4.87
C TYR A 170 -2.70 14.03 -5.34
N ARG A 171 -3.64 13.30 -5.96
CA ARG A 171 -4.90 13.87 -6.40
C ARG A 171 -6.06 13.31 -5.59
N LYS A 172 -6.78 14.20 -4.88
CA LYS A 172 -8.01 13.87 -4.12
C LYS A 172 -7.78 12.67 -3.19
N THR A 173 -8.74 11.72 -3.17
CA THR A 173 -8.71 10.51 -2.32
C THR A 173 -7.64 9.49 -2.72
N ALA A 174 -7.00 9.63 -3.87
CA ALA A 174 -5.89 8.75 -4.26
C ALA A 174 -4.67 8.87 -3.33
N ARG A 175 -4.61 9.90 -2.49
CA ARG A 175 -3.59 10.05 -1.45
C ARG A 175 -3.64 8.93 -0.40
N ASN A 176 -4.81 8.64 0.15
CA ASN A 176 -5.13 7.63 1.18
C ASN A 176 -3.90 7.05 1.94
N PHE A 177 -3.59 5.76 1.79
CA PHE A 177 -2.47 5.09 2.46
C PHE A 177 -1.08 5.39 1.87
N GLY A 178 -1.00 5.97 0.66
CA GLY A 178 0.27 6.19 -0.06
C GLY A 178 1.36 6.85 0.79
N PRO A 179 1.10 8.01 1.43
CA PRO A 179 2.13 8.71 2.21
C PRO A 179 2.71 7.92 3.38
N ILE A 180 1.86 7.27 4.17
CA ILE A 180 2.32 6.50 5.34
C ILE A 180 3.05 5.22 4.92
N MET A 181 2.62 4.57 3.85
CA MET A 181 3.31 3.39 3.29
C MET A 181 4.69 3.75 2.74
N ALA A 182 4.81 4.91 2.08
CA ALA A 182 6.10 5.39 1.59
C ALA A 182 7.13 5.57 2.71
N MET A 183 6.70 5.95 3.91
CA MET A 183 7.57 6.12 5.07
C MET A 183 7.98 4.79 5.72
N ALA A 184 7.19 3.74 5.57
CA ALA A 184 7.29 2.50 6.34
C ALA A 184 8.10 1.39 5.64
N ALA A 185 8.56 1.63 4.41
CA ALA A 185 9.27 0.64 3.61
C ALA A 185 10.76 1.00 3.42
N LYS A 186 11.58 -0.04 3.20
CA LYS A 186 13.00 0.11 2.85
C LYS A 186 13.18 0.65 1.43
N LEU A 187 12.34 0.19 0.50
CA LEU A 187 12.30 0.62 -0.90
C LEU A 187 10.91 1.13 -1.24
N THR A 188 10.77 2.42 -1.45
CA THR A 188 9.53 3.01 -1.97
C THR A 188 9.66 3.32 -3.45
N VAL A 189 8.75 2.73 -4.22
CA VAL A 189 8.59 2.93 -5.66
C VAL A 189 7.30 3.72 -5.90
N ALA A 190 7.43 4.87 -6.53
CA ALA A 190 6.29 5.72 -6.87
C ALA A 190 6.04 5.72 -8.37
N SER A 191 4.83 5.34 -8.81
CA SER A 191 4.36 5.67 -10.15
C SER A 191 3.70 7.05 -10.15
N VAL A 192 4.02 7.87 -11.15
CA VAL A 192 3.46 9.21 -11.32
C VAL A 192 2.94 9.40 -12.74
N HIS A 193 1.89 10.20 -12.90
CA HIS A 193 1.39 10.53 -14.23
C HIS A 193 2.22 11.61 -14.90
N GLU A 194 2.85 12.48 -14.11
CA GLU A 194 3.63 13.59 -14.59
C GLU A 194 4.93 13.75 -13.79
N LEU A 195 6.07 13.74 -14.48
CA LEU A 195 7.36 14.14 -13.93
C LEU A 195 7.58 15.61 -14.22
N VAL A 196 7.71 16.42 -13.16
CA VAL A 196 7.95 17.85 -13.28
C VAL A 196 9.41 18.19 -12.99
N PRO A 197 9.94 19.30 -13.55
CA PRO A 197 11.25 19.81 -13.17
C PRO A 197 11.34 20.12 -11.67
N LEU A 198 12.55 20.12 -11.11
CA LEU A 198 12.76 20.62 -9.74
C LEU A 198 12.27 22.07 -9.63
N GLY A 199 11.54 22.35 -8.53
CA GLY A 199 10.87 23.63 -8.33
C GLY A 199 9.52 23.74 -9.03
N GLY A 200 9.11 22.74 -9.82
CA GLY A 200 7.81 22.72 -10.49
C GLY A 200 6.65 22.23 -9.61
N LEU A 201 6.94 21.67 -8.42
CA LEU A 201 5.94 21.40 -7.39
C LEU A 201 5.91 22.56 -6.41
N ASP A 202 4.70 22.99 -6.04
CA ASP A 202 4.52 23.89 -4.93
C ASP A 202 4.92 23.15 -3.63
N PRO A 203 5.90 23.65 -2.86
CA PRO A 203 6.39 22.99 -1.65
C PRO A 203 5.29 22.78 -0.60
N GLU A 204 4.29 23.66 -0.52
CA GLU A 204 3.15 23.52 0.40
C GLU A 204 2.22 22.37 0.02
N HIS A 205 2.26 21.91 -1.22
CA HIS A 205 1.45 20.80 -1.71
C HIS A 205 2.19 19.44 -1.73
N ILE A 206 3.47 19.41 -1.39
CA ILE A 206 4.23 18.16 -1.29
C ILE A 206 3.74 17.38 -0.07
N VAL A 207 3.10 16.23 -0.33
CA VAL A 207 2.55 15.37 0.73
C VAL A 207 3.53 14.29 1.15
N THR A 208 4.29 13.72 0.20
CA THR A 208 5.37 12.78 0.50
C THR A 208 6.69 13.43 0.11
N PRO A 209 7.52 13.80 1.09
CA PRO A 209 8.87 14.28 0.84
C PRO A 209 9.74 13.22 0.18
N GLY A 210 10.62 13.66 -0.73
CA GLY A 210 11.47 12.77 -1.50
C GLY A 210 12.38 11.85 -0.67
N ILE A 211 12.69 12.21 0.59
CA ILE A 211 13.51 11.38 1.48
C ILE A 211 12.94 9.97 1.66
N PHE A 212 11.62 9.79 1.52
CA PHE A 212 10.93 8.51 1.67
C PHE A 212 10.78 7.73 0.37
N VAL A 213 11.19 8.29 -0.76
CA VAL A 213 11.02 7.67 -2.08
C VAL A 213 12.39 7.36 -2.69
N GLN A 214 12.61 6.13 -3.11
CA GLN A 214 13.87 5.71 -3.72
C GLN A 214 13.79 5.66 -5.24
N ARG A 215 12.61 5.39 -5.81
CA ARG A 215 12.41 5.30 -7.27
C ARG A 215 11.13 5.98 -7.69
N VAL A 216 11.19 6.69 -8.81
CA VAL A 216 10.03 7.34 -9.44
C VAL A 216 9.99 6.92 -10.90
N VAL A 217 8.85 6.38 -11.32
CA VAL A 217 8.59 6.00 -12.72
C VAL A 217 7.39 6.76 -13.24
N GLN A 218 7.52 7.32 -14.45
CA GLN A 218 6.38 7.95 -15.12
C GLN A 218 5.56 6.89 -15.84
N VAL A 219 4.24 6.91 -15.63
CA VAL A 219 3.30 6.03 -16.29
C VAL A 219 2.22 6.84 -17.02
N PRO A 220 1.72 6.37 -18.16
CA PRO A 220 0.63 7.04 -18.85
C PRO A 220 -0.61 7.20 -17.95
N ARG A 221 -1.36 8.27 -18.13
CA ARG A 221 -2.68 8.38 -17.54
C ARG A 221 -3.64 7.48 -18.33
N THR A 222 -4.04 6.36 -17.75
CA THR A 222 -5.06 5.52 -18.35
C THR A 222 -6.42 6.23 -18.28
N ALA A 223 -7.16 6.22 -19.40
CA ALA A 223 -8.47 6.85 -19.48
C ALA A 223 -9.57 6.15 -18.64
N THR A 224 -9.26 4.99 -18.10
CA THR A 224 -10.16 4.22 -17.24
C THR A 224 -9.97 4.65 -15.78
N GLY A 225 -10.90 5.46 -15.30
CA GLY A 225 -11.19 5.52 -13.86
C GLY A 225 -11.56 4.10 -13.36
N PRO A 226 -11.55 3.86 -12.04
CA PRO A 226 -11.92 2.56 -11.49
C PRO A 226 -13.24 2.13 -12.10
N ALA A 227 -13.29 0.87 -12.58
CA ALA A 227 -14.48 0.29 -13.19
C ALA A 227 -15.68 0.53 -12.25
N GLY A 228 -16.67 1.33 -12.67
CA GLY A 228 -17.88 1.62 -11.92
C GLY A 228 -18.25 3.10 -11.74
N PHE A 229 -17.34 4.05 -11.95
CA PHE A 229 -17.71 5.46 -11.92
C PHE A 229 -17.69 6.05 -13.34
N LYS A 230 -18.87 6.12 -13.97
CA LYS A 230 -19.08 7.00 -15.12
C LYS A 230 -18.84 8.43 -14.64
N GLN A 231 -17.87 9.14 -15.22
CA GLN A 231 -17.79 10.59 -15.02
C GLN A 231 -19.12 11.17 -15.51
N ALA A 232 -19.85 11.81 -14.61
CA ALA A 232 -20.92 12.71 -15.02
C ALA A 232 -20.28 13.85 -15.82
N ALA A 233 -20.80 14.10 -16.99
CA ALA A 233 -20.40 15.16 -17.91
C ALA A 233 -20.59 16.54 -17.31
#